data_b3d713fb92722380e643d4f5ff665c04
#
_entry.id   b3d713fb92722380e643d4f5ff665c04
#
_cell.length_a   1.000
_cell.length_b   1.000
_cell.length_c   1.000
_cell.angle_alpha   90.00
_cell.angle_beta   90.00
_cell.angle_gamma   90.00
#
_symmetry.space_group_name_H-M   'P 1'
#
loop_
_entity.id
_entity.type
_entity.pdbx_description
1 polymer ?
#
loop_
_entity_poly.entity_id
_entity_poly.type
_entity_poly.pdbx_seq_one_letter_code
_entity_poly.pdbx_strand_id
1 'polypeptide(L)'
;MSARTVVLDDLQQEAAKDLQLLTNKPVLYVCNVDEASVVKGNKYVDAVREAVKNEKAEVLIIGAGIEADIAELETYEEKQLFLEDLGLKEAGVNKLIRTAYHLLNLQTYFTAGPKEVRAWTFRKGMKAPQTAGIIHTD
;
A
#
# COMPACT_ATOMS: atom_id res chain seq x y z
N MET A 1 14.57 -13.95 -13.35
CA MET A 1 15.09 -12.64 -12.89
C MET A 1 14.03 -11.60 -13.23
N SER A 2 13.60 -10.76 -12.28
CA SER A 2 12.60 -9.74 -12.57
C SER A 2 13.25 -8.46 -13.09
N ALA A 3 12.54 -7.70 -13.95
CA ALA A 3 13.09 -6.48 -14.55
C ALA A 3 13.45 -5.42 -13.48
N ARG A 4 12.71 -5.36 -12.36
CA ARG A 4 12.96 -4.41 -11.24
C ARG A 4 14.28 -4.67 -10.50
N THR A 5 14.90 -5.85 -10.66
CA THR A 5 16.20 -6.17 -10.03
C THR A 5 17.38 -5.89 -10.95
N VAL A 6 17.13 -5.44 -12.18
CA VAL A 6 18.17 -5.06 -13.14
C VAL A 6 18.59 -3.62 -12.86
N VAL A 7 19.90 -3.40 -12.77
CA VAL A 7 20.45 -2.03 -12.66
C VAL A 7 20.49 -1.44 -14.06
N LEU A 8 19.74 -0.37 -14.28
CA LEU A 8 19.65 0.36 -15.54
C LEU A 8 20.14 1.80 -15.32
N ASP A 9 20.81 2.37 -16.32
CA ASP A 9 21.07 3.80 -16.37
C ASP A 9 19.81 4.61 -16.71
N ASP A 10 19.87 5.94 -16.66
CA ASP A 10 18.71 6.81 -16.84
C ASP A 10 18.06 6.67 -18.24
N LEU A 11 18.87 6.50 -19.29
CA LEU A 11 18.37 6.32 -20.67
C LEU A 11 17.69 4.95 -20.83
N GLN A 12 18.28 3.91 -20.26
CA GLN A 12 17.72 2.56 -20.27
C GLN A 12 16.42 2.51 -19.46
N GLN A 13 16.34 3.22 -18.32
CA GLN A 13 15.13 3.32 -17.53
C GLN A 13 14.01 4.00 -18.31
N GLU A 14 14.31 5.07 -19.05
CA GLU A 14 13.34 5.77 -19.88
C GLU A 14 12.81 4.84 -20.99
N ALA A 15 13.69 4.18 -21.74
CA ALA A 15 13.31 3.22 -22.77
C ALA A 15 12.51 2.03 -22.19
N ALA A 16 12.84 1.56 -21.00
CA ALA A 16 12.14 0.46 -20.33
C ALA A 16 10.72 0.82 -19.89
N LYS A 17 10.40 2.11 -19.68
CA LYS A 17 9.03 2.53 -19.31
C LYS A 17 8.01 2.20 -20.40
N ASP A 18 8.37 2.40 -21.65
CA ASP A 18 7.47 2.15 -22.79
C ASP A 18 7.14 0.67 -22.96
N LEU A 19 8.01 -0.23 -22.50
CA LEU A 19 7.78 -1.66 -22.52
C LEU A 19 6.71 -2.14 -21.51
N GLN A 20 6.35 -1.32 -20.54
CA GLN A 20 5.35 -1.58 -19.49
C GLN A 20 5.48 -2.97 -18.85
N LEU A 21 6.70 -3.46 -18.64
CA LEU A 21 6.98 -4.79 -18.15
C LEU A 21 6.33 -5.03 -16.78
N LEU A 22 5.54 -6.10 -16.67
CA LEU A 22 4.89 -6.48 -15.42
C LEU A 22 5.91 -6.66 -14.29
N THR A 23 7.06 -7.26 -14.59
CA THR A 23 8.14 -7.50 -13.62
C THR A 23 8.95 -6.25 -13.27
N ASN A 24 8.68 -5.11 -13.89
CA ASN A 24 9.25 -3.80 -13.53
C ASN A 24 8.38 -3.03 -12.52
N LYS A 25 7.14 -3.47 -12.32
CA LYS A 25 6.23 -2.82 -11.36
C LYS A 25 6.67 -3.10 -9.93
N PRO A 26 6.47 -2.13 -8.99
CA PRO A 26 6.69 -2.38 -7.57
C PRO A 26 5.77 -3.49 -7.07
N VAL A 27 6.26 -4.26 -6.09
CA VAL A 27 5.53 -5.40 -5.54
C VAL A 27 5.38 -5.24 -4.03
N LEU A 28 4.19 -5.52 -3.54
CA LEU A 28 3.86 -5.68 -2.13
C LEU A 28 3.44 -7.13 -1.91
N TYR A 29 4.14 -7.83 -1.03
CA TYR A 29 3.77 -9.17 -0.60
C TYR A 29 2.85 -9.08 0.62
N VAL A 30 1.65 -9.60 0.49
CA VAL A 30 0.66 -9.64 1.57
C VAL A 30 0.57 -11.06 2.08
N CYS A 31 1.04 -11.29 3.31
CA CYS A 31 0.98 -12.59 3.98
C CYS A 31 -0.32 -12.65 4.79
N ASN A 32 -1.29 -13.43 4.30
CA ASN A 32 -2.49 -13.72 5.06
C ASN A 32 -2.20 -14.80 6.10
N VAL A 33 -2.45 -14.50 7.36
CA VAL A 33 -2.16 -15.37 8.49
C VAL A 33 -3.37 -15.51 9.41
N ASP A 34 -3.31 -16.49 10.31
CA ASP A 34 -4.26 -16.67 11.39
C ASP A 34 -4.12 -15.60 12.48
N GLU A 35 -5.12 -15.52 13.36
CA GLU A 35 -5.18 -14.56 14.47
C GLU A 35 -3.95 -14.63 15.37
N ALA A 36 -3.48 -15.82 15.72
CA ALA A 36 -2.33 -16.00 16.59
C ALA A 36 -1.02 -15.44 15.98
N SER A 37 -0.96 -15.34 14.65
CA SER A 37 0.21 -14.90 13.90
C SER A 37 0.16 -13.46 13.44
N VAL A 38 -0.98 -12.75 13.56
CA VAL A 38 -1.19 -11.42 12.92
C VAL A 38 -0.26 -10.35 13.51
N VAL A 39 0.09 -10.44 14.78
CA VAL A 39 0.97 -9.45 15.45
C VAL A 39 2.44 -9.70 15.13
N LYS A 40 2.89 -10.93 15.25
CA LYS A 40 4.33 -11.29 15.17
C LYS A 40 4.73 -11.98 13.86
N GLY A 41 3.77 -12.49 13.11
CA GLY A 41 4.01 -13.37 11.99
C GLY A 41 4.27 -14.82 12.43
N ASN A 42 4.69 -15.63 11.47
CA ASN A 42 5.02 -17.05 11.68
C ASN A 42 6.18 -17.45 10.75
N LYS A 43 6.63 -18.71 10.87
CA LYS A 43 7.73 -19.25 10.06
C LYS A 43 7.55 -19.08 8.53
N TYR A 44 6.33 -19.03 8.04
CA TYR A 44 6.05 -18.83 6.61
C TYR A 44 6.24 -17.38 6.19
N VAL A 45 5.85 -16.43 7.06
CA VAL A 45 6.14 -15.00 6.86
C VAL A 45 7.65 -14.76 6.82
N ASP A 46 8.40 -15.40 7.73
CA ASP A 46 9.86 -15.27 7.76
C ASP A 46 10.51 -15.89 6.52
N ALA A 47 9.99 -17.02 6.03
CA ALA A 47 10.42 -17.61 4.77
C ALA A 47 10.16 -16.68 3.56
N VAL A 48 9.01 -15.99 3.53
CA VAL A 48 8.73 -14.98 2.50
C VAL A 48 9.72 -13.81 2.60
N ARG A 49 9.94 -13.27 3.80
CA ARG A 49 10.91 -12.17 4.01
C ARG A 49 12.32 -12.54 3.53
N GLU A 50 12.75 -13.75 3.85
CA GLU A 50 14.08 -14.25 3.41
C GLU A 50 14.12 -14.41 1.88
N ALA A 51 13.08 -14.95 1.27
CA ALA A 51 13.00 -15.15 -0.18
C ALA A 51 13.07 -13.83 -0.96
N VAL A 52 12.46 -12.75 -0.43
CA VAL A 52 12.35 -11.44 -1.12
C VAL A 52 13.34 -10.39 -0.61
N LYS A 53 14.25 -10.73 0.30
CA LYS A 53 15.18 -9.78 0.93
C LYS A 53 16.06 -8.99 -0.05
N ASN A 54 16.32 -9.55 -1.22
CA ASN A 54 17.09 -8.90 -2.29
C ASN A 54 16.21 -8.14 -3.28
N GLU A 55 14.88 -8.16 -3.10
CA GLU A 55 13.94 -7.38 -3.88
C GLU A 55 13.64 -6.05 -3.15
N LYS A 56 13.39 -5.00 -3.91
CA LYS A 56 12.85 -3.75 -3.35
C LYS A 56 11.34 -3.89 -3.14
N ALA A 57 10.95 -4.85 -2.31
CA ALA A 57 9.56 -5.21 -2.05
C ALA A 57 9.24 -5.07 -0.56
N GLU A 58 8.02 -4.67 -0.24
CA GLU A 58 7.53 -4.66 1.12
C GLU A 58 6.76 -5.95 1.43
N VAL A 59 6.81 -6.39 2.69
CA VAL A 59 6.07 -7.56 3.20
C VAL A 59 5.13 -7.10 4.28
N LEU A 60 3.85 -7.28 4.07
CA LEU A 60 2.78 -6.93 4.99
C LEU A 60 2.12 -8.20 5.53
N ILE A 61 1.81 -8.21 6.83
CA ILE A 61 1.03 -9.27 7.48
C ILE A 61 -0.41 -8.78 7.64
N ILE A 62 -1.36 -9.59 7.26
CA ILE A 62 -2.81 -9.35 7.40
C ILE A 62 -3.49 -10.62 7.88
N GLY A 63 -4.51 -10.49 8.72
CA GLY A 63 -5.46 -11.54 9.05
C GLY A 63 -6.79 -11.29 8.35
N ALA A 64 -7.05 -11.89 7.20
CA ALA A 64 -8.28 -11.62 6.45
C ALA A 64 -9.56 -11.99 7.24
N GLY A 65 -9.52 -13.00 8.11
CA GLY A 65 -10.62 -13.31 9.03
C GLY A 65 -10.88 -12.15 9.99
N ILE A 66 -9.84 -11.62 10.62
CA ILE A 66 -9.92 -10.44 11.52
C ILE A 66 -10.51 -9.23 10.80
N GLU A 67 -10.10 -8.99 9.54
CA GLU A 67 -10.65 -7.87 8.75
C GLU A 67 -12.15 -8.06 8.46
N ALA A 68 -12.59 -9.31 8.25
CA ALA A 68 -14.01 -9.61 8.10
C ALA A 68 -14.78 -9.34 9.39
N ASP A 69 -14.27 -9.80 10.54
CA ASP A 69 -14.89 -9.57 11.86
C ASP A 69 -14.98 -8.05 12.16
N ILE A 70 -13.91 -7.29 11.88
CA ILE A 70 -13.91 -5.81 12.05
C ILE A 70 -14.95 -5.15 11.15
N ALA A 71 -15.17 -5.68 9.94
CA ALA A 71 -16.13 -5.11 9.00
C ALA A 71 -17.59 -5.29 9.48
N GLU A 72 -17.88 -6.32 10.27
CA GLU A 72 -19.20 -6.58 10.86
C GLU A 72 -19.51 -5.68 12.06
N LEU A 73 -18.50 -5.07 12.70
CA LEU A 73 -18.71 -4.15 13.81
C LEU A 73 -19.26 -2.81 13.32
N GLU A 74 -20.27 -2.28 14.01
CA GLU A 74 -20.98 -1.08 13.58
C GLU A 74 -20.28 0.20 14.02
N THR A 75 -19.81 0.25 15.27
CA THR A 75 -19.26 1.46 15.87
C THR A 75 -17.73 1.52 15.81
N TYR A 76 -17.20 2.73 15.85
CA TYR A 76 -15.77 2.96 15.93
C TYR A 76 -15.18 2.43 17.24
N GLU A 77 -15.90 2.60 18.32
CA GLU A 77 -15.51 2.16 19.65
C GLU A 77 -15.35 0.63 19.72
N GLU A 78 -16.32 -0.11 19.17
CA GLU A 78 -16.24 -1.58 19.09
C GLU A 78 -15.01 -2.03 18.28
N LYS A 79 -14.74 -1.39 17.13
CA LYS A 79 -13.58 -1.67 16.30
C LYS A 79 -12.27 -1.43 17.07
N GLN A 80 -12.20 -0.35 17.84
CA GLN A 80 -11.00 -0.05 18.63
C GLN A 80 -10.79 -1.07 19.77
N LEU A 81 -11.83 -1.42 20.50
CA LEU A 81 -11.76 -2.43 21.55
C LEU A 81 -11.33 -3.80 20.99
N PHE A 82 -11.88 -4.19 19.86
CA PHE A 82 -11.52 -5.46 19.20
C PHE A 82 -10.05 -5.47 18.76
N LEU A 83 -9.56 -4.38 18.19
CA LEU A 83 -8.15 -4.24 17.81
C LEU A 83 -7.22 -4.28 19.02
N GLU A 84 -7.59 -3.61 20.12
CA GLU A 84 -6.83 -3.60 21.37
C GLU A 84 -6.75 -4.99 22.00
N ASP A 85 -7.84 -5.75 22.00
CA ASP A 85 -7.88 -7.12 22.50
C ASP A 85 -6.93 -8.05 21.74
N LEU A 86 -6.82 -7.86 20.43
CA LEU A 86 -5.88 -8.56 19.57
C LEU A 86 -4.44 -8.03 19.63
N GLY A 87 -4.19 -6.95 20.35
CA GLY A 87 -2.88 -6.27 20.41
C GLY A 87 -2.51 -5.56 19.11
N LEU A 88 -3.49 -5.21 18.28
CA LEU A 88 -3.32 -4.48 17.03
C LEU A 88 -3.54 -2.98 17.23
N LYS A 89 -2.73 -2.14 16.61
CA LYS A 89 -2.87 -0.68 16.67
C LYS A 89 -3.89 -0.14 15.66
N GLU A 90 -4.12 -0.86 14.59
CA GLU A 90 -5.00 -0.47 13.49
C GLU A 90 -5.40 -1.71 12.68
N ALA A 91 -6.50 -1.60 11.94
CA ALA A 91 -6.92 -2.62 10.98
C ALA A 91 -5.87 -2.82 9.88
N GLY A 92 -5.69 -4.06 9.43
CA GLY A 92 -4.71 -4.41 8.41
C GLY A 92 -5.01 -3.73 7.07
N VAL A 93 -6.28 -3.49 6.74
CA VAL A 93 -6.69 -2.75 5.54
C VAL A 93 -6.13 -1.31 5.55
N ASN A 94 -6.11 -0.62 6.69
CA ASN A 94 -5.55 0.73 6.80
C ASN A 94 -4.04 0.72 6.56
N LYS A 95 -3.37 -0.28 7.12
CA LYS A 95 -1.94 -0.52 6.91
C LYS A 95 -1.65 -0.84 5.45
N LEU A 96 -2.48 -1.68 4.81
CA LEU A 96 -2.36 -2.03 3.39
C LEU A 96 -2.47 -0.78 2.49
N ILE A 97 -3.50 0.05 2.70
CA ILE A 97 -3.70 1.29 1.95
C ILE A 97 -2.48 2.21 2.09
N ARG A 98 -2.02 2.46 3.31
CA ARG A 98 -0.87 3.33 3.58
C ARG A 98 0.41 2.81 2.92
N THR A 99 0.67 1.50 3.03
CA THR A 99 1.82 0.85 2.42
C THR A 99 1.77 0.93 0.88
N ALA A 100 0.60 0.69 0.29
CA ALA A 100 0.41 0.82 -1.16
C ALA A 100 0.63 2.26 -1.66
N TYR A 101 0.11 3.26 -0.94
CA TYR A 101 0.34 4.67 -1.25
C TYR A 101 1.82 5.04 -1.18
N HIS A 102 2.51 4.56 -0.14
CA HIS A 102 3.95 4.76 0.00
C HIS A 102 4.73 4.10 -1.14
N LEU A 103 4.43 2.83 -1.45
CA LEU A 103 5.08 2.06 -2.51
C LEU A 103 4.92 2.71 -3.89
N LEU A 104 3.75 3.29 -4.15
CA LEU A 104 3.43 3.97 -5.41
C LEU A 104 3.82 5.46 -5.42
N ASN A 105 4.41 5.97 -4.33
CA ASN A 105 4.71 7.39 -4.14
C ASN A 105 3.48 8.29 -4.34
N LEU A 106 2.33 7.87 -3.82
CA LEU A 106 1.08 8.61 -3.91
C LEU A 106 0.85 9.49 -2.68
N GLN A 107 0.19 10.61 -2.90
CA GLN A 107 -0.32 11.52 -1.88
C GLN A 107 -1.73 11.97 -2.27
N THR A 108 -2.48 12.43 -1.28
CA THR A 108 -3.85 12.92 -1.49
C THR A 108 -3.95 14.35 -0.99
N TYR A 109 -4.67 15.18 -1.74
CA TYR A 109 -5.17 16.47 -1.26
C TYR A 109 -6.68 16.54 -1.47
N PHE A 110 -7.30 17.44 -0.74
CA PHE A 110 -8.75 17.63 -0.77
C PHE A 110 -9.10 18.97 -1.38
N THR A 111 -10.14 18.99 -2.22
CA THR A 111 -10.81 20.22 -2.59
C THR A 111 -12.16 20.26 -1.89
N ALA A 112 -12.52 21.42 -1.37
CA ALA A 112 -13.80 21.67 -0.73
C ALA A 112 -14.49 22.86 -1.39
N GLY A 113 -15.72 22.68 -1.83
CA GLY A 113 -16.55 23.69 -2.43
C GLY A 113 -18.01 23.55 -1.99
N PRO A 114 -18.88 24.51 -2.34
CA PRO A 114 -20.31 24.46 -1.94
C PRO A 114 -21.06 23.24 -2.46
N LYS A 115 -20.58 22.64 -3.56
CA LYS A 115 -21.27 21.53 -4.23
C LYS A 115 -20.68 20.17 -3.89
N GLU A 116 -19.37 20.09 -3.63
CA GLU A 116 -18.70 18.81 -3.34
C GLU A 116 -17.42 19.01 -2.52
N VAL A 117 -17.06 17.95 -1.80
CA VAL A 117 -15.74 17.74 -1.22
C VAL A 117 -15.16 16.51 -1.90
N ARG A 118 -13.95 16.65 -2.46
CA ARG A 118 -13.33 15.56 -3.23
C ARG A 118 -11.87 15.35 -2.88
N ALA A 119 -11.47 14.07 -2.80
CA ALA A 119 -10.08 13.66 -2.64
C ALA A 119 -9.44 13.42 -4.03
N TRP A 120 -8.25 13.95 -4.21
CA TRP A 120 -7.48 13.82 -5.45
C TRP A 120 -6.13 13.18 -5.15
N THR A 121 -5.81 12.12 -5.86
CA THR A 121 -4.54 11.40 -5.69
C THR A 121 -3.54 11.90 -6.71
N PHE A 122 -2.31 12.18 -6.25
CA PHE A 122 -1.20 12.65 -7.06
C PHE A 122 0.10 11.96 -6.66
N ARG A 123 1.14 12.03 -7.49
CA ARG A 123 2.45 11.48 -7.17
C ARG A 123 3.26 12.48 -6.35
N LYS A 124 3.93 11.98 -5.32
CA LYS A 124 4.85 12.76 -4.49
C LYS A 124 5.92 13.42 -5.37
N GLY A 125 6.19 14.70 -5.13
CA GLY A 125 7.16 15.49 -5.90
C GLY A 125 6.57 16.26 -7.09
N MET A 126 5.29 16.06 -7.43
CA MET A 126 4.60 16.90 -8.40
C MET A 126 4.50 18.35 -7.88
N LYS A 127 4.75 19.32 -8.78
CA LYS A 127 4.63 20.75 -8.47
C LYS A 127 3.18 21.22 -8.62
N ALA A 128 2.84 22.36 -8.00
CA ALA A 128 1.48 22.91 -7.99
C ALA A 128 0.79 22.97 -9.37
N PRO A 129 1.41 23.38 -10.47
CA PRO A 129 0.76 23.37 -11.78
C PRO A 129 0.38 21.95 -12.24
N GLN A 130 1.22 20.95 -11.95
CA GLN A 130 0.96 19.56 -12.31
C GLN A 130 -0.17 18.96 -11.47
N THR A 131 -0.25 19.31 -10.17
CA THR A 131 -1.35 18.87 -9.32
C THR A 131 -2.66 19.55 -9.67
N ALA A 132 -2.63 20.82 -10.08
CA ALA A 132 -3.80 21.51 -10.60
C ALA A 132 -4.36 20.87 -11.89
N GLY A 133 -3.48 20.39 -12.78
CA GLY A 133 -3.86 19.65 -13.98
C GLY A 133 -4.57 18.32 -13.73
N ILE A 134 -4.52 17.77 -12.50
CA ILE A 134 -5.33 16.59 -12.12
C ILE A 134 -6.81 16.97 -11.93
N ILE A 135 -7.08 18.20 -11.53
CA ILE A 135 -8.45 18.71 -11.33
C ILE A 135 -9.01 19.24 -12.64
N HIS A 136 -8.18 19.96 -13.39
CA HIS A 136 -8.57 20.66 -14.62
C HIS A 136 -7.81 20.05 -15.80
N THR A 137 -8.53 19.43 -16.69
CA THR A 137 -8.01 18.80 -17.94
C THR A 137 -7.99 19.80 -19.10
N ASP A 138 -7.65 21.07 -18.84
CA ASP A 138 -7.52 22.08 -19.90
C ASP A 138 -6.18 21.99 -20.62
#